data_84401b0e3cbc13f68ac2836d24888096
#
_entry.id   84401b0e3cbc13f68ac2836d24888096
#
_cell.length_a   1.000
_cell.length_b   1.000
_cell.length_c   1.000
_cell.angle_alpha   90.00
_cell.angle_beta   90.00
_cell.angle_gamma   90.00
#
_symmetry.space_group_name_H-M   'P 1'
#
loop_
_entity.id
_entity.type
_entity.pdbx_description
1 polymer ?
#
loop_
_entity_poly.entity_id
_entity_poly.type
_entity_poly.pdbx_seq_one_letter_code
_entity_poly.pdbx_strand_id
1 'polypeptide(L)'
;MHTKRLTITYVALAAALLGLFALNLFWGSVAISPRGVVQALLGRGQDELAANILLQLRLPRAVMVVLLGAALSAAGYLLQTFFANPIAGPFVMGISSGAKLVVALTMVVFLNHGLLTNSLTLILAAFAGSMAAMAFVLSVARRVHRMSILVICGVMIGYICSAVTAIVVAFAQDSNIVNLHNWSMGSFSGMTWGNVAAAALVVLPCLAAAFLLAKPMAAYQMGEQYAQSVGVAVRPFCVALVLLSSLLAACVTAFAGPISFVGIAVPHLVKQALGSAKPLHVLPGCALGGAAFCLLCDLIARSLFAPTELSISSVTAVFGAPVVIWLLVRRQSGEGRT
;
A
#
# COMPACT_ATOMS: atom_id res chain seq x y z
N MET A 1 -9.47 31.53 4.57
CA MET A 1 -10.17 30.26 4.93
C MET A 1 -9.41 29.00 4.52
N HIS A 2 -8.71 28.97 3.38
CA HIS A 2 -8.00 27.79 2.86
C HIS A 2 -6.87 27.30 3.79
N THR A 3 -6.04 28.19 4.31
CA THR A 3 -4.89 27.85 5.17
C THR A 3 -5.34 27.23 6.50
N LYS A 4 -6.40 27.76 7.11
CA LYS A 4 -6.97 27.19 8.37
C LYS A 4 -7.45 25.76 8.18
N ARG A 5 -8.13 25.47 7.07
CA ARG A 5 -8.62 24.12 6.75
C ARG A 5 -7.48 23.14 6.55
N LEU A 6 -6.42 23.53 5.83
CA LEU A 6 -5.21 22.74 5.65
C LEU A 6 -4.58 22.37 7.01
N THR A 7 -4.33 23.38 7.86
CA THR A 7 -3.71 23.16 9.19
C THR A 7 -4.56 22.24 10.06
N ILE A 8 -5.89 22.49 10.11
CA ILE A 8 -6.80 21.65 10.90
C ILE A 8 -6.77 20.20 10.41
N THR A 9 -6.81 19.98 9.09
CA THR A 9 -6.79 18.61 8.53
C THR A 9 -5.48 17.91 8.83
N TYR A 10 -4.33 18.58 8.72
CA TYR A 10 -3.05 17.97 9.06
C TYR A 10 -2.91 17.65 10.54
N VAL A 11 -3.36 18.55 11.41
CA VAL A 11 -3.39 18.31 12.86
C VAL A 11 -4.31 17.12 13.18
N ALA A 12 -5.48 17.04 12.55
CA ALA A 12 -6.40 15.92 12.74
C ALA A 12 -5.80 14.58 12.24
N LEU A 13 -5.14 14.58 11.07
CA LEU A 13 -4.47 13.38 10.55
C LEU A 13 -3.31 12.95 11.44
N ALA A 14 -2.49 13.90 11.91
CA ALA A 14 -1.39 13.61 12.83
C ALA A 14 -1.90 13.09 14.19
N ALA A 15 -2.93 13.70 14.74
CA ALA A 15 -3.56 13.26 15.99
C ALA A 15 -4.18 11.86 15.84
N ALA A 16 -4.87 11.59 14.71
CA ALA A 16 -5.41 10.27 14.40
C ALA A 16 -4.31 9.22 14.27
N LEU A 17 -3.21 9.55 13.56
CA LEU A 17 -2.06 8.67 13.40
C LEU A 17 -1.43 8.34 14.76
N LEU A 18 -1.14 9.33 15.58
CA LEU A 18 -0.53 9.13 16.90
C LEU A 18 -1.46 8.38 17.85
N GLY A 19 -2.75 8.71 17.86
CA GLY A 19 -3.75 8.02 18.68
C GLY A 19 -3.92 6.56 18.28
N LEU A 20 -4.03 6.27 16.98
CA LEU A 20 -4.14 4.90 16.46
C LEU A 20 -2.83 4.12 16.66
N PHE A 21 -1.67 4.76 16.51
CA PHE A 21 -0.39 4.14 16.80
C PHE A 21 -0.29 3.74 18.27
N ALA A 22 -0.64 4.63 19.19
CA ALA A 22 -0.69 4.33 20.61
C ALA A 22 -1.70 3.20 20.90
N LEU A 23 -2.92 3.25 20.34
CA LEU A 23 -3.91 2.19 20.51
C LEU A 23 -3.37 0.84 20.02
N ASN A 24 -2.63 0.80 18.92
CA ASN A 24 -1.99 -0.41 18.41
C ASN A 24 -0.93 -0.98 19.37
N LEU A 25 -0.28 -0.16 20.17
CA LEU A 25 0.66 -0.63 21.21
C LEU A 25 -0.06 -1.15 22.46
N PHE A 26 -1.13 -0.45 22.88
CA PHE A 26 -1.87 -0.82 24.09
C PHE A 26 -2.79 -2.03 23.87
N TRP A 27 -3.48 -2.08 22.74
CA TRP A 27 -4.49 -3.10 22.46
C TRP A 27 -3.91 -4.25 21.63
N GLY A 28 -4.17 -5.49 22.05
CA GLY A 28 -3.72 -6.70 21.36
C GLY A 28 -4.21 -7.96 22.08
N SER A 29 -3.92 -9.14 21.52
CA SER A 29 -4.33 -10.45 22.07
C SER A 29 -3.86 -10.72 23.49
N VAL A 30 -2.74 -10.13 23.90
CA VAL A 30 -2.23 -10.17 25.29
C VAL A 30 -2.49 -8.82 25.92
N ALA A 31 -3.18 -8.81 27.06
CA ALA A 31 -3.45 -7.56 27.80
C ALA A 31 -2.16 -7.10 28.51
N ILE A 32 -1.64 -5.95 28.10
CA ILE A 32 -0.53 -5.28 28.79
C ILE A 32 -1.09 -3.99 29.40
N SER A 33 -0.86 -3.77 30.69
CA SER A 33 -1.35 -2.57 31.35
C SER A 33 -0.71 -1.30 30.73
N PRO A 34 -1.41 -0.15 30.70
CA PRO A 34 -0.85 1.09 30.16
C PRO A 34 0.47 1.49 30.85
N ARG A 35 0.58 1.24 32.16
CA ARG A 35 1.82 1.45 32.92
C ARG A 35 2.95 0.54 32.45
N GLY A 36 2.64 -0.76 32.18
CA GLY A 36 3.60 -1.73 31.64
C GLY A 36 4.13 -1.32 30.28
N VAL A 37 3.26 -0.81 29.40
CA VAL A 37 3.69 -0.28 28.07
C VAL A 37 4.67 0.89 28.22
N VAL A 38 4.33 1.87 29.06
CA VAL A 38 5.21 3.04 29.28
C VAL A 38 6.54 2.60 29.93
N GLN A 39 6.51 1.71 30.92
CA GLN A 39 7.72 1.22 31.57
C GLN A 39 8.61 0.42 30.60
N ALA A 40 8.02 -0.43 29.75
CA ALA A 40 8.76 -1.15 28.73
C ALA A 40 9.42 -0.23 27.69
N LEU A 41 8.71 0.82 27.23
CA LEU A 41 9.26 1.83 26.31
C LEU A 41 10.39 2.64 26.94
N LEU A 42 10.37 2.87 28.26
CA LEU A 42 11.42 3.59 28.99
C LEU A 42 12.58 2.68 29.44
N GLY A 43 12.56 1.39 29.06
CA GLY A 43 13.57 0.42 29.47
C GLY A 43 13.55 0.10 31.00
N ARG A 44 12.43 0.36 31.66
CA ARG A 44 12.23 0.16 33.12
C ARG A 44 11.24 -0.96 33.42
N GLY A 45 10.86 -1.77 32.42
CA GLY A 45 9.90 -2.84 32.58
C GLY A 45 10.42 -3.96 33.48
N GLN A 46 9.69 -4.32 34.54
CA GLN A 46 9.98 -5.47 35.41
C GLN A 46 9.51 -6.78 34.78
N ASP A 47 8.58 -6.73 33.82
CA ASP A 47 8.03 -7.87 33.08
C ASP A 47 8.73 -7.98 31.72
N GLU A 48 9.73 -8.85 31.64
CA GLU A 48 10.49 -9.12 30.41
C GLU A 48 9.60 -9.65 29.28
N LEU A 49 8.58 -10.42 29.59
CA LEU A 49 7.66 -10.96 28.60
C LEU A 49 6.83 -9.84 27.95
N ALA A 50 6.26 -8.95 28.77
CA ALA A 50 5.52 -7.81 28.29
C ALA A 50 6.39 -6.85 27.45
N ALA A 51 7.64 -6.61 27.89
CA ALA A 51 8.60 -5.80 27.17
C ALA A 51 8.96 -6.43 25.80
N ASN A 52 9.22 -7.73 25.75
CA ASN A 52 9.51 -8.45 24.51
C ASN A 52 8.33 -8.43 23.54
N ILE A 53 7.10 -8.67 24.01
CA ILE A 53 5.89 -8.59 23.19
C ILE A 53 5.76 -7.17 22.60
N LEU A 54 5.96 -6.14 23.40
CA LEU A 54 5.83 -4.77 22.96
C LEU A 54 6.92 -4.37 21.97
N LEU A 55 8.20 -4.61 22.29
CA LEU A 55 9.34 -4.09 21.54
C LEU A 55 9.68 -4.95 20.31
N GLN A 56 9.41 -6.27 20.36
CA GLN A 56 9.79 -7.19 19.27
C GLN A 56 8.61 -7.62 18.39
N LEU A 57 7.36 -7.47 18.86
CA LEU A 57 6.19 -7.86 18.08
C LEU A 57 5.29 -6.66 17.74
N ARG A 58 4.81 -5.91 18.74
CA ARG A 58 3.83 -4.84 18.49
C ARG A 58 4.44 -3.61 17.83
N LEU A 59 5.59 -3.16 18.30
CA LEU A 59 6.22 -1.94 17.79
C LEU A 59 6.71 -2.09 16.35
N PRO A 60 7.43 -3.17 15.95
CA PRO A 60 7.79 -3.37 14.55
C PRO A 60 6.56 -3.50 13.64
N ARG A 61 5.50 -4.19 14.09
CA ARG A 61 4.24 -4.30 13.36
C ARG A 61 3.62 -2.91 13.14
N ALA A 62 3.45 -2.11 14.18
CA ALA A 62 2.85 -0.79 14.09
C ALA A 62 3.66 0.16 13.18
N VAL A 63 5.00 0.16 13.29
CA VAL A 63 5.89 0.93 12.40
C VAL A 63 5.75 0.46 10.95
N MET A 64 5.69 -0.85 10.73
CA MET A 64 5.53 -1.41 9.39
C MET A 64 4.18 -1.01 8.77
N VAL A 65 3.09 -1.05 9.54
CA VAL A 65 1.75 -0.60 9.10
C VAL A 65 1.78 0.86 8.69
N VAL A 66 2.48 1.73 9.45
CA VAL A 66 2.67 3.15 9.10
C VAL A 66 3.40 3.30 7.78
N LEU A 67 4.55 2.63 7.63
CA LEU A 67 5.36 2.71 6.42
C LEU A 67 4.61 2.22 5.18
N LEU A 68 4.02 1.03 5.27
CA LEU A 68 3.34 0.40 4.14
C LEU A 68 2.00 1.07 3.81
N GLY A 69 1.27 1.58 4.82
CA GLY A 69 0.06 2.36 4.62
C GLY A 69 0.33 3.69 3.91
N ALA A 70 1.38 4.40 4.33
CA ALA A 70 1.86 5.60 3.66
C ALA A 70 2.29 5.32 2.21
N ALA A 71 3.05 4.25 2.00
CA ALA A 71 3.51 3.81 0.69
C ALA A 71 2.35 3.53 -0.27
N LEU A 72 1.36 2.75 0.18
CA LEU A 72 0.25 2.33 -0.66
C LEU A 72 -0.67 3.49 -1.05
N SER A 73 -0.95 4.39 -0.12
CA SER A 73 -1.74 5.59 -0.40
C SER A 73 -1.01 6.55 -1.36
N ALA A 74 0.29 6.77 -1.15
CA ALA A 74 1.10 7.58 -2.05
C ALA A 74 1.18 6.95 -3.45
N ALA A 75 1.43 5.63 -3.54
CA ALA A 75 1.44 4.89 -4.81
C ALA A 75 0.13 5.06 -5.58
N GLY A 76 -1.00 4.97 -4.89
CA GLY A 76 -2.31 5.22 -5.48
C GLY A 76 -2.45 6.63 -6.02
N TYR A 77 -2.03 7.64 -5.25
CA TYR A 77 -2.08 9.04 -5.68
C TYR A 77 -1.22 9.32 -6.92
N LEU A 78 -0.02 8.74 -7.00
CA LEU A 78 0.85 8.85 -8.16
C LEU A 78 0.18 8.29 -9.42
N LEU A 79 -0.45 7.10 -9.33
CA LEU A 79 -1.16 6.50 -10.46
C LEU A 79 -2.44 7.24 -10.81
N GLN A 80 -3.20 7.74 -9.83
CA GLN A 80 -4.35 8.60 -10.10
C GLN A 80 -3.96 9.85 -10.87
N THR A 81 -2.78 10.43 -10.57
CA THR A 81 -2.24 11.57 -11.31
C THR A 81 -1.80 11.18 -12.72
N PHE A 82 -1.08 10.05 -12.85
CA PHE A 82 -0.61 9.55 -14.14
C PHE A 82 -1.76 9.24 -15.10
N PHE A 83 -2.79 8.52 -14.63
CA PHE A 83 -3.94 8.15 -15.45
C PHE A 83 -5.02 9.24 -15.56
N ALA A 84 -4.86 10.37 -14.87
CA ALA A 84 -5.90 11.38 -14.70
C ALA A 84 -7.25 10.77 -14.27
N ASN A 85 -7.20 9.67 -13.50
CA ASN A 85 -8.36 8.87 -13.12
C ASN A 85 -8.34 8.59 -11.60
N PRO A 86 -9.37 9.02 -10.83
CA PRO A 86 -9.42 8.87 -9.38
C PRO A 86 -9.55 7.41 -8.88
N ILE A 87 -9.97 6.48 -9.75
CA ILE A 87 -10.08 5.05 -9.43
C ILE A 87 -8.85 4.24 -9.85
N ALA A 88 -7.84 4.86 -10.42
CA ALA A 88 -6.59 4.18 -10.71
C ALA A 88 -5.87 3.78 -9.41
N GLY A 89 -5.43 2.54 -9.36
CA GLY A 89 -4.68 2.02 -8.22
C GLY A 89 -3.60 1.03 -8.68
N PRO A 90 -2.59 0.76 -7.83
CA PRO A 90 -1.45 -0.07 -8.20
C PRO A 90 -1.83 -1.52 -8.57
N PHE A 91 -2.94 -2.02 -8.05
CA PHE A 91 -3.42 -3.37 -8.37
C PHE A 91 -3.89 -3.54 -9.81
N VAL A 92 -4.40 -2.46 -10.44
CA VAL A 92 -4.87 -2.48 -11.83
C VAL A 92 -3.72 -2.77 -12.81
N MET A 93 -2.48 -2.52 -12.41
CA MET A 93 -1.29 -2.75 -13.26
C MET A 93 -0.72 -4.17 -13.18
N GLY A 94 -1.42 -5.14 -12.60
CA GLY A 94 -0.99 -6.54 -12.51
C GLY A 94 0.17 -6.81 -11.53
N ILE A 95 0.61 -5.80 -10.77
CA ILE A 95 1.74 -5.87 -9.82
C ILE A 95 1.52 -7.00 -8.81
N SER A 96 0.35 -7.05 -8.19
CA SER A 96 0.01 -8.07 -7.19
C SER A 96 -0.15 -9.47 -7.80
N SER A 97 -0.68 -9.57 -9.04
CA SER A 97 -0.79 -10.85 -9.73
C SER A 97 0.58 -11.39 -10.13
N GLY A 98 1.49 -10.51 -10.57
CA GLY A 98 2.89 -10.87 -10.83
C GLY A 98 3.61 -11.33 -9.58
N ALA A 99 3.43 -10.64 -8.46
CA ALA A 99 3.95 -11.07 -7.16
C ALA A 99 3.44 -12.46 -6.79
N LYS A 100 2.12 -12.67 -6.85
CA LYS A 100 1.49 -13.96 -6.51
C LYS A 100 2.00 -15.10 -7.37
N LEU A 101 2.20 -14.86 -8.67
CA LEU A 101 2.74 -15.87 -9.60
C LEU A 101 4.14 -16.31 -9.17
N VAL A 102 5.07 -15.37 -8.93
CA VAL A 102 6.44 -15.74 -8.58
C VAL A 102 6.52 -16.34 -7.19
N VAL A 103 5.69 -15.92 -6.23
CA VAL A 103 5.56 -16.55 -4.92
C VAL A 103 5.05 -17.99 -5.05
N ALA A 104 4.02 -18.24 -5.87
CA ALA A 104 3.50 -19.59 -6.12
C ALA A 104 4.56 -20.49 -6.73
N LEU A 105 5.27 -20.02 -7.75
CA LEU A 105 6.38 -20.76 -8.37
C LEU A 105 7.49 -21.07 -7.35
N THR A 106 7.86 -20.10 -6.52
CA THR A 106 8.87 -20.28 -5.48
C THR A 106 8.44 -21.33 -4.45
N MET A 107 7.21 -21.27 -3.97
CA MET A 107 6.68 -22.25 -3.01
C MET A 107 6.69 -23.67 -3.59
N VAL A 108 6.22 -23.84 -4.83
CA VAL A 108 6.17 -25.17 -5.49
C VAL A 108 7.57 -25.70 -5.78
N VAL A 109 8.47 -24.89 -6.34
CA VAL A 109 9.84 -25.31 -6.67
C VAL A 109 10.63 -25.66 -5.43
N PHE A 110 10.60 -24.81 -4.38
CA PHE A 110 11.39 -25.05 -3.16
C PHE A 110 10.93 -26.31 -2.43
N LEU A 111 9.62 -26.55 -2.32
CA LEU A 111 9.13 -27.76 -1.64
C LEU A 111 9.37 -29.03 -2.44
N ASN A 112 9.30 -28.98 -3.77
CA ASN A 112 9.68 -30.13 -4.60
C ASN A 112 11.16 -30.52 -4.47
N HIS A 113 12.01 -29.58 -4.03
CA HIS A 113 13.43 -29.83 -3.73
C HIS A 113 13.71 -30.06 -2.22
N GLY A 114 12.66 -30.19 -1.38
CA GLY A 114 12.80 -30.38 0.06
C GLY A 114 13.35 -29.17 0.82
N LEU A 115 13.30 -27.97 0.19
CA LEU A 115 13.78 -26.72 0.78
C LEU A 115 12.61 -26.00 1.48
N LEU A 116 12.84 -25.52 2.71
CA LEU A 116 11.88 -24.72 3.43
C LEU A 116 11.90 -23.27 2.89
N THR A 117 10.73 -22.75 2.57
CA THR A 117 10.58 -21.32 2.23
C THR A 117 10.65 -20.49 3.51
N ASN A 118 11.56 -19.53 3.55
CA ASN A 118 11.59 -18.54 4.63
C ASN A 118 10.93 -17.22 4.18
N SER A 119 10.62 -16.34 5.13
CA SER A 119 9.97 -15.05 4.85
C SER A 119 10.76 -14.20 3.87
N LEU A 120 12.10 -14.18 3.96
CA LEU A 120 12.94 -13.38 3.07
C LEU A 120 12.84 -13.86 1.61
N THR A 121 12.84 -15.17 1.39
CA THR A 121 12.68 -15.75 0.05
C THR A 121 11.34 -15.36 -0.58
N LEU A 122 10.25 -15.40 0.19
CA LEU A 122 8.92 -15.00 -0.29
C LEU A 122 8.83 -13.50 -0.57
N ILE A 123 9.45 -12.66 0.27
CA ILE A 123 9.56 -11.21 0.05
C ILE A 123 10.29 -10.92 -1.25
N LEU A 124 11.45 -11.53 -1.47
CA LEU A 124 12.23 -11.34 -2.69
C LEU A 124 11.50 -11.85 -3.93
N ALA A 125 10.83 -13.01 -3.83
CA ALA A 125 10.01 -13.57 -4.89
C ALA A 125 8.85 -12.64 -5.27
N ALA A 126 8.11 -12.14 -4.27
CA ALA A 126 7.01 -11.20 -4.48
C ALA A 126 7.48 -9.88 -5.10
N PHE A 127 8.60 -9.35 -4.61
CA PHE A 127 9.18 -8.13 -5.16
C PHE A 127 9.63 -8.33 -6.62
N ALA A 128 10.33 -9.43 -6.92
CA ALA A 128 10.77 -9.76 -8.28
C ALA A 128 9.57 -9.91 -9.24
N GLY A 129 8.51 -10.62 -8.82
CA GLY A 129 7.29 -10.79 -9.61
C GLY A 129 6.57 -9.47 -9.87
N SER A 130 6.49 -8.61 -8.86
CA SER A 130 5.94 -7.26 -9.01
C SER A 130 6.74 -6.41 -10.00
N MET A 131 8.07 -6.46 -9.91
CA MET A 131 8.96 -5.72 -10.80
C MET A 131 8.90 -6.23 -12.23
N ALA A 132 8.80 -7.54 -12.44
CA ALA A 132 8.65 -8.14 -13.78
C ALA A 132 7.32 -7.69 -14.43
N ALA A 133 6.20 -7.74 -13.70
CA ALA A 133 4.92 -7.24 -14.19
C ALA A 133 4.98 -5.75 -14.56
N MET A 134 5.60 -4.93 -13.71
CA MET A 134 5.79 -3.51 -13.98
C MET A 134 6.68 -3.25 -15.20
N ALA A 135 7.81 -3.96 -15.31
CA ALA A 135 8.73 -3.80 -16.45
C ALA A 135 8.01 -4.11 -17.77
N PHE A 136 7.13 -5.09 -17.78
CA PHE A 136 6.30 -5.39 -18.94
C PHE A 136 5.34 -4.22 -19.24
N VAL A 137 4.58 -3.72 -18.25
CA VAL A 137 3.68 -2.58 -18.45
C VAL A 137 4.42 -1.36 -18.97
N LEU A 138 5.61 -1.06 -18.42
CA LEU A 138 6.45 0.05 -18.90
C LEU A 138 6.95 -0.15 -20.33
N SER A 139 7.29 -1.40 -20.72
CA SER A 139 7.70 -1.70 -22.08
C SER A 139 6.59 -1.47 -23.11
N VAL A 140 5.35 -1.80 -22.73
CA VAL A 140 4.15 -1.50 -23.53
C VAL A 140 3.87 0.01 -23.54
N ALA A 141 4.01 0.70 -22.40
CA ALA A 141 3.81 2.14 -22.30
C ALA A 141 4.70 2.95 -23.24
N ARG A 142 5.89 2.46 -23.56
CA ARG A 142 6.78 3.12 -24.54
C ARG A 142 6.24 3.09 -25.96
N ARG A 143 5.35 2.15 -26.30
CA ARG A 143 4.79 1.94 -27.64
C ARG A 143 3.37 2.46 -27.79
N VAL A 144 2.68 2.71 -26.68
CA VAL A 144 1.27 3.07 -26.65
C VAL A 144 1.11 4.47 -26.05
N HIS A 145 0.41 5.34 -26.78
CA HIS A 145 0.20 6.74 -26.38
C HIS A 145 -1.15 6.97 -25.68
N ARG A 146 -2.05 5.96 -25.70
CA ARG A 146 -3.38 6.06 -25.09
C ARG A 146 -3.40 5.43 -23.71
N MET A 147 -3.69 6.22 -22.67
CA MET A 147 -3.75 5.77 -21.27
C MET A 147 -4.73 4.61 -21.05
N SER A 148 -5.87 4.59 -21.76
CA SER A 148 -6.85 3.50 -21.68
C SER A 148 -6.27 2.14 -22.07
N ILE A 149 -5.43 2.11 -23.11
CA ILE A 149 -4.78 0.86 -23.58
C ILE A 149 -3.78 0.36 -22.53
N LEU A 150 -3.08 1.27 -21.86
CA LEU A 150 -2.12 0.90 -20.83
C LEU A 150 -2.80 0.25 -19.62
N VAL A 151 -3.98 0.76 -19.21
CA VAL A 151 -4.80 0.13 -18.17
C VAL A 151 -5.24 -1.27 -18.59
N ILE A 152 -5.74 -1.41 -19.82
CA ILE A 152 -6.15 -2.71 -20.38
C ILE A 152 -4.97 -3.69 -20.37
N CYS A 153 -3.79 -3.28 -20.81
CA CYS A 153 -2.59 -4.12 -20.79
C CYS A 153 -2.22 -4.56 -19.37
N GLY A 154 -2.29 -3.65 -18.37
CA GLY A 154 -2.04 -4.00 -16.98
C GLY A 154 -3.03 -5.06 -16.45
N VAL A 155 -4.32 -4.90 -16.78
CA VAL A 155 -5.35 -5.88 -16.43
C VAL A 155 -5.12 -7.22 -17.13
N MET A 156 -4.78 -7.22 -18.42
CA MET A 156 -4.52 -8.46 -19.18
C MET A 156 -3.30 -9.21 -18.63
N ILE A 157 -2.23 -8.50 -18.23
CA ILE A 157 -1.10 -9.13 -17.53
C ILE A 157 -1.55 -9.75 -16.21
N GLY A 158 -2.38 -9.05 -15.46
CA GLY A 158 -2.97 -9.57 -14.24
C GLY A 158 -3.70 -10.89 -14.48
N TYR A 159 -4.50 -10.98 -15.54
CA TYR A 159 -5.19 -12.23 -15.94
C TYR A 159 -4.21 -13.33 -16.37
N ILE A 160 -3.18 -13.01 -17.17
CA ILE A 160 -2.17 -13.98 -17.58
C ILE A 160 -1.44 -14.54 -16.35
N CYS A 161 -0.97 -13.68 -15.46
CA CYS A 161 -0.31 -14.10 -14.22
C CYS A 161 -1.25 -14.97 -13.36
N SER A 162 -2.53 -14.61 -13.26
CA SER A 162 -3.51 -15.37 -12.48
C SER A 162 -3.80 -16.74 -13.11
N ALA A 163 -3.90 -16.82 -14.44
CA ALA A 163 -4.10 -18.08 -15.16
C ALA A 163 -2.89 -19.01 -14.99
N VAL A 164 -1.68 -18.50 -15.14
CA VAL A 164 -0.45 -19.29 -14.92
C VAL A 164 -0.34 -19.72 -13.44
N THR A 165 -0.72 -18.85 -12.50
CA THR A 165 -0.76 -19.20 -11.07
C THR A 165 -1.76 -20.35 -10.83
N ALA A 166 -2.94 -20.33 -11.46
CA ALA A 166 -3.92 -21.40 -11.33
C ALA A 166 -3.38 -22.75 -11.86
N ILE A 167 -2.65 -22.73 -13.00
CA ILE A 167 -1.98 -23.92 -13.54
C ILE A 167 -0.94 -24.43 -12.54
N VAL A 168 -0.07 -23.55 -11.98
CA VAL A 168 0.95 -23.94 -11.00
C VAL A 168 0.31 -24.55 -9.75
N VAL A 169 -0.78 -23.97 -9.26
CA VAL A 169 -1.52 -24.44 -8.09
C VAL A 169 -2.18 -25.81 -8.35
N ALA A 170 -2.63 -26.10 -9.58
CA ALA A 170 -3.23 -27.40 -9.91
C ALA A 170 -2.25 -28.58 -9.75
N PHE A 171 -0.93 -28.33 -9.81
CA PHE A 171 0.11 -29.32 -9.58
C PHE A 171 0.81 -29.17 -8.19
N ALA A 172 0.31 -28.29 -7.33
CA ALA A 172 0.89 -28.02 -6.02
C ALA A 172 0.33 -29.01 -4.98
N GLN A 173 1.10 -29.20 -3.90
CA GLN A 173 0.61 -29.93 -2.72
C GLN A 173 -0.39 -29.05 -1.93
N ASP A 174 -1.31 -29.68 -1.19
CA ASP A 174 -2.36 -28.97 -0.42
C ASP A 174 -1.78 -27.94 0.54
N SER A 175 -0.66 -28.24 1.21
CA SER A 175 0.02 -27.30 2.11
C SER A 175 0.48 -26.02 1.40
N ASN A 176 0.92 -26.13 0.15
CA ASN A 176 1.32 -24.97 -0.66
C ASN A 176 0.13 -24.11 -1.06
N ILE A 177 -1.00 -24.75 -1.36
CA ILE A 177 -2.25 -24.06 -1.70
C ILE A 177 -2.71 -23.22 -0.51
N VAL A 178 -2.71 -23.82 0.70
CA VAL A 178 -3.10 -23.13 1.94
C VAL A 178 -2.13 -21.97 2.23
N ASN A 179 -0.83 -22.19 2.12
CA ASN A 179 0.18 -21.16 2.38
C ASN A 179 0.07 -19.99 1.38
N LEU A 180 -0.12 -20.29 0.09
CA LEU A 180 -0.31 -19.28 -0.94
C LEU A 180 -1.62 -18.51 -0.75
N HIS A 181 -2.68 -19.20 -0.34
CA HIS A 181 -3.96 -18.58 -0.01
C HIS A 181 -3.79 -17.59 1.15
N ASN A 182 -3.19 -18.04 2.27
CA ASN A 182 -2.94 -17.21 3.45
C ASN A 182 -2.07 -15.99 3.11
N TRP A 183 -0.98 -16.20 2.33
CA TRP A 183 -0.15 -15.09 1.86
C TRP A 183 -0.94 -14.09 1.01
N SER A 184 -1.81 -14.57 0.11
CA SER A 184 -2.60 -13.71 -0.77
C SER A 184 -3.73 -12.95 -0.06
N MET A 185 -4.08 -13.32 1.15
CA MET A 185 -5.02 -12.59 2.00
C MET A 185 -4.42 -11.30 2.58
N GLY A 186 -3.10 -11.21 2.64
CA GLY A 186 -2.37 -10.11 3.24
C GLY A 186 -2.41 -10.11 4.78
N SER A 187 -1.28 -9.81 5.40
CA SER A 187 -1.15 -9.70 6.85
C SER A 187 0.04 -8.84 7.24
N PHE A 188 -0.09 -8.13 8.36
CA PHE A 188 1.05 -7.47 9.04
C PHE A 188 1.61 -8.30 10.19
N SER A 189 1.18 -9.57 10.32
CA SER A 189 1.71 -10.48 11.34
C SER A 189 3.15 -10.90 11.04
N GLY A 190 3.93 -11.17 12.07
CA GLY A 190 5.31 -11.65 11.92
C GLY A 190 6.32 -10.60 11.43
N MET A 191 5.99 -9.31 11.46
CA MET A 191 6.92 -8.23 11.09
C MET A 191 8.03 -8.07 12.13
N THR A 192 9.28 -8.00 11.65
CA THR A 192 10.50 -7.85 12.45
C THR A 192 11.16 -6.48 12.18
N TRP A 193 12.08 -6.08 13.05
CA TRP A 193 12.88 -4.85 12.82
C TRP A 193 13.72 -4.92 11.55
N GLY A 194 14.18 -6.11 11.15
CA GLY A 194 14.85 -6.32 9.86
C GLY A 194 13.94 -6.00 8.68
N ASN A 195 12.67 -6.43 8.74
CA ASN A 195 11.67 -6.12 7.74
C ASN A 195 11.37 -4.61 7.70
N VAL A 196 11.27 -3.96 8.86
CA VAL A 196 11.07 -2.51 8.96
C VAL A 196 12.22 -1.75 8.31
N ALA A 197 13.47 -2.12 8.61
CA ALA A 197 14.64 -1.47 8.02
C ALA A 197 14.69 -1.64 6.50
N ALA A 198 14.43 -2.85 6.00
CA ALA A 198 14.38 -3.13 4.57
C ALA A 198 13.25 -2.38 3.85
N ALA A 199 12.05 -2.34 4.43
CA ALA A 199 10.94 -1.57 3.88
C ALA A 199 11.21 -0.07 3.91
N ALA A 200 11.77 0.47 5.00
CA ALA A 200 12.12 1.88 5.13
C ALA A 200 13.15 2.32 4.09
N LEU A 201 14.12 1.45 3.79
CA LEU A 201 15.14 1.71 2.75
C LEU A 201 14.55 1.92 1.36
N VAL A 202 13.40 1.31 1.07
CA VAL A 202 12.68 1.48 -0.20
C VAL A 202 11.64 2.59 -0.10
N VAL A 203 10.82 2.58 0.93
CA VAL A 203 9.66 3.47 1.05
C VAL A 203 10.06 4.92 1.24
N LEU A 204 11.00 5.21 2.15
CA LEU A 204 11.37 6.60 2.47
C LEU A 204 12.00 7.34 1.28
N PRO A 205 12.98 6.78 0.55
CA PRO A 205 13.51 7.43 -0.65
C PRO A 205 12.45 7.60 -1.75
N CYS A 206 11.55 6.60 -1.94
CA CYS A 206 10.49 6.71 -2.93
C CYS A 206 9.48 7.81 -2.58
N LEU A 207 9.09 7.95 -1.29
CA LEU A 207 8.22 9.04 -0.84
C LEU A 207 8.90 10.41 -0.98
N ALA A 208 10.18 10.51 -0.65
CA ALA A 208 10.96 11.73 -0.84
C ALA A 208 11.05 12.11 -2.33
N ALA A 209 11.36 11.15 -3.20
CA ALA A 209 11.39 11.37 -4.65
C ALA A 209 10.01 11.78 -5.19
N ALA A 210 8.93 11.13 -4.74
CA ALA A 210 7.58 11.50 -5.10
C ALA A 210 7.24 12.94 -4.66
N PHE A 211 7.68 13.35 -3.49
CA PHE A 211 7.49 14.72 -2.98
C PHE A 211 8.24 15.75 -3.84
N LEU A 212 9.44 15.45 -4.29
CA LEU A 212 10.20 16.31 -5.22
C LEU A 212 9.48 16.49 -6.55
N LEU A 213 8.71 15.49 -6.99
CA LEU A 213 7.88 15.57 -8.20
C LEU A 213 6.56 16.32 -8.01
N ALA A 214 6.24 16.83 -6.81
CA ALA A 214 4.97 17.50 -6.54
C ALA A 214 4.72 18.73 -7.42
N LYS A 215 5.75 19.50 -7.77
CA LYS A 215 5.63 20.67 -8.67
C LYS A 215 5.35 20.24 -10.12
N PRO A 216 6.14 19.35 -10.76
CA PRO A 216 5.80 18.79 -12.06
C PRO A 216 4.41 18.13 -12.11
N MET A 217 4.01 17.44 -11.03
CA MET A 217 2.66 16.85 -10.91
C MET A 217 1.56 17.91 -11.00
N ALA A 218 1.74 19.07 -10.35
CA ALA A 218 0.76 20.15 -10.40
C ALA A 218 0.61 20.70 -11.82
N ALA A 219 1.69 20.85 -12.57
CA ALA A 219 1.66 21.27 -13.97
C ALA A 219 0.98 20.20 -14.85
N TYR A 220 1.30 18.93 -14.65
CA TYR A 220 0.72 17.82 -15.40
C TYR A 220 -0.79 17.65 -15.19
N GLN A 221 -1.29 17.91 -13.98
CA GLN A 221 -2.72 17.91 -13.67
C GLN A 221 -3.53 19.00 -14.42
N MET A 222 -2.86 20.05 -14.89
CA MET A 222 -3.48 21.09 -15.73
C MET A 222 -3.51 20.73 -17.22
N GLY A 223 -2.91 19.61 -17.59
CA GLY A 223 -2.83 19.09 -18.94
C GLY A 223 -1.40 18.88 -19.42
N GLU A 224 -1.22 17.89 -20.30
CA GLU A 224 0.11 17.51 -20.81
C GLU A 224 0.76 18.65 -21.60
N GLN A 225 -0.01 19.34 -22.46
CA GLN A 225 0.48 20.48 -23.25
C GLN A 225 0.94 21.64 -22.36
N TYR A 226 0.18 21.92 -21.29
CA TYR A 226 0.55 22.93 -20.31
C TYR A 226 1.84 22.54 -19.59
N ALA A 227 1.97 21.29 -19.15
CA ALA A 227 3.19 20.82 -18.50
C ALA A 227 4.42 20.97 -19.41
N GLN A 228 4.29 20.66 -20.70
CA GLN A 228 5.34 20.83 -21.69
C GLN A 228 5.72 22.31 -21.87
N SER A 229 4.73 23.22 -21.94
CA SER A 229 4.97 24.66 -22.14
C SER A 229 5.71 25.30 -20.96
N VAL A 230 5.57 24.77 -19.73
CA VAL A 230 6.29 25.24 -18.54
C VAL A 230 7.60 24.47 -18.30
N GLY A 231 8.06 23.67 -19.27
CA GLY A 231 9.37 23.02 -19.25
C GLY A 231 9.40 21.64 -18.57
N VAL A 232 8.26 21.01 -18.31
CA VAL A 232 8.25 19.65 -17.77
C VAL A 232 8.54 18.63 -18.89
N ALA A 233 9.60 17.83 -18.73
CA ALA A 233 9.87 16.70 -19.61
C ALA A 233 8.87 15.56 -19.32
N VAL A 234 7.71 15.58 -20.00
CA VAL A 234 6.53 14.74 -19.66
C VAL A 234 6.85 13.24 -19.74
N ARG A 235 7.59 12.77 -20.75
CA ARG A 235 7.91 11.33 -20.89
C ARG A 235 8.69 10.78 -19.69
N PRO A 236 9.87 11.31 -19.30
CA PRO A 236 10.61 10.82 -18.13
C PRO A 236 9.83 11.04 -16.83
N PHE A 237 9.04 12.13 -16.73
CA PHE A 237 8.18 12.39 -15.59
C PHE A 237 7.11 11.28 -15.42
N CYS A 238 6.40 10.90 -16.47
CA CYS A 238 5.42 9.82 -16.44
C CYS A 238 6.06 8.48 -16.08
N VAL A 239 7.23 8.17 -16.64
CA VAL A 239 8.00 6.97 -16.27
C VAL A 239 8.36 7.00 -14.78
N ALA A 240 8.81 8.13 -14.25
CA ALA A 240 9.13 8.27 -12.82
C ALA A 240 7.90 8.05 -11.93
N LEU A 241 6.72 8.59 -12.28
CA LEU A 241 5.49 8.36 -11.53
C LEU A 241 5.13 6.88 -11.44
N VAL A 242 5.18 6.18 -12.58
CA VAL A 242 4.86 4.74 -12.64
C VAL A 242 5.90 3.92 -11.88
N LEU A 243 7.20 4.22 -12.04
CA LEU A 243 8.28 3.55 -11.32
C LEU A 243 8.15 3.70 -9.81
N LEU A 244 7.98 4.93 -9.31
CA LEU A 244 7.83 5.18 -7.88
C LEU A 244 6.59 4.51 -7.30
N SER A 245 5.46 4.63 -7.99
CA SER A 245 4.22 3.96 -7.57
C SER A 245 4.39 2.44 -7.51
N SER A 246 5.03 1.86 -8.52
CA SER A 246 5.21 0.41 -8.59
C SER A 246 6.21 -0.11 -7.55
N LEU A 247 7.30 0.64 -7.28
CA LEU A 247 8.24 0.31 -6.22
C LEU A 247 7.57 0.32 -4.84
N LEU A 248 6.78 1.36 -4.57
CA LEU A 248 6.00 1.46 -3.34
C LEU A 248 5.00 0.31 -3.20
N ALA A 249 4.23 0.02 -4.26
CA ALA A 249 3.24 -1.06 -4.25
C ALA A 249 3.88 -2.45 -4.18
N ALA A 250 5.02 -2.67 -4.86
CA ALA A 250 5.78 -3.91 -4.79
C ALA A 250 6.33 -4.16 -3.39
N CYS A 251 6.86 -3.11 -2.74
CA CYS A 251 7.31 -3.19 -1.35
C CYS A 251 6.15 -3.61 -0.43
N VAL A 252 4.97 -2.97 -0.55
CA VAL A 252 3.79 -3.36 0.24
C VAL A 252 3.42 -4.82 -0.01
N THR A 253 3.31 -5.23 -1.28
CA THR A 253 2.91 -6.59 -1.64
C THR A 253 3.94 -7.63 -1.18
N ALA A 254 5.24 -7.30 -1.23
CA ALA A 254 6.31 -8.19 -0.81
C ALA A 254 6.27 -8.49 0.69
N PHE A 255 6.05 -7.47 1.53
CA PHE A 255 6.06 -7.64 2.98
C PHE A 255 4.70 -8.06 3.54
N ALA A 256 3.63 -7.40 3.14
CA ALA A 256 2.29 -7.57 3.73
C ALA A 256 1.31 -8.35 2.83
N GLY A 257 1.75 -8.79 1.65
CA GLY A 257 0.83 -9.33 0.64
C GLY A 257 -0.02 -8.23 -0.04
N PRO A 258 -0.93 -8.61 -0.92
CA PRO A 258 -1.80 -7.66 -1.61
C PRO A 258 -2.82 -7.03 -0.65
N ILE A 259 -2.81 -5.69 -0.54
CA ILE A 259 -3.76 -4.91 0.28
C ILE A 259 -4.58 -4.02 -0.64
N SER A 260 -5.89 -4.22 -0.68
CA SER A 260 -6.80 -3.54 -1.62
C SER A 260 -7.30 -2.18 -1.08
N PHE A 261 -7.84 -1.35 -1.98
CA PHE A 261 -8.59 -0.11 -1.73
C PHE A 261 -7.85 1.07 -1.10
N VAL A 262 -6.80 0.89 -0.29
CA VAL A 262 -6.09 1.98 0.39
C VAL A 262 -5.59 3.03 -0.60
N GLY A 263 -4.94 2.59 -1.69
CA GLY A 263 -4.42 3.47 -2.74
C GLY A 263 -5.49 4.18 -3.57
N ILE A 264 -6.75 3.74 -3.51
CA ILE A 264 -7.86 4.38 -4.20
C ILE A 264 -8.62 5.31 -3.25
N ALA A 265 -9.05 4.80 -2.11
CA ALA A 265 -9.94 5.51 -1.20
C ALA A 265 -9.22 6.66 -0.46
N VAL A 266 -8.04 6.42 0.09
CA VAL A 266 -7.35 7.38 0.94
C VAL A 266 -6.97 8.67 0.21
N PRO A 267 -6.36 8.66 -0.99
CA PRO A 267 -6.03 9.90 -1.70
C PRO A 267 -7.26 10.76 -1.95
N HIS A 268 -8.40 10.14 -2.19
CA HIS A 268 -9.64 10.87 -2.41
C HIS A 268 -10.18 11.51 -1.13
N LEU A 269 -10.23 10.75 -0.03
CA LEU A 269 -10.64 11.27 1.27
C LEU A 269 -9.75 12.44 1.71
N VAL A 270 -8.44 12.31 1.50
CA VAL A 270 -7.47 13.35 1.82
C VAL A 270 -7.69 14.61 0.98
N LYS A 271 -7.89 14.48 -0.35
CA LYS A 271 -8.23 15.63 -1.21
C LYS A 271 -9.48 16.36 -0.72
N GLN A 272 -10.51 15.61 -0.36
CA GLN A 272 -11.75 16.19 0.17
C GLN A 272 -11.54 16.87 1.53
N ALA A 273 -10.83 16.25 2.45
CA ALA A 273 -10.55 16.81 3.77
C ALA A 273 -9.72 18.10 3.68
N LEU A 274 -8.64 18.08 2.89
CA LEU A 274 -7.79 19.25 2.67
C LEU A 274 -8.50 20.37 1.88
N GLY A 275 -9.52 20.03 1.08
CA GLY A 275 -10.13 20.96 0.13
C GLY A 275 -9.13 21.48 -0.91
N SER A 276 -8.12 20.69 -1.25
CA SER A 276 -7.04 21.04 -2.17
C SER A 276 -6.68 19.86 -3.05
N ALA A 277 -6.45 20.13 -4.33
CA ALA A 277 -5.94 19.15 -5.28
C ALA A 277 -4.41 19.28 -5.50
N LYS A 278 -3.76 20.29 -4.88
CA LYS A 278 -2.32 20.56 -5.06
C LYS A 278 -1.48 19.40 -4.57
N PRO A 279 -0.62 18.78 -5.42
CA PRO A 279 0.19 17.63 -5.04
C PRO A 279 1.08 17.85 -3.81
N LEU A 280 1.61 19.07 -3.66
CA LEU A 280 2.42 19.46 -2.51
C LEU A 280 1.68 19.28 -1.16
N HIS A 281 0.36 19.44 -1.15
CA HIS A 281 -0.47 19.21 0.04
C HIS A 281 -1.03 17.79 0.08
N VAL A 282 -1.45 17.26 -1.07
CA VAL A 282 -2.13 15.96 -1.09
C VAL A 282 -1.17 14.80 -0.80
N LEU A 283 0.08 14.84 -1.29
CA LEU A 283 1.00 13.73 -1.14
C LEU A 283 1.39 13.46 0.34
N PRO A 284 1.81 14.46 1.15
CA PRO A 284 2.04 14.24 2.58
C PRO A 284 0.75 13.84 3.32
N GLY A 285 -0.39 14.43 2.94
CA GLY A 285 -1.70 14.04 3.47
C GLY A 285 -2.04 12.57 3.18
N CYS A 286 -1.71 12.07 1.97
CA CYS A 286 -1.87 10.67 1.61
C CYS A 286 -0.98 9.76 2.47
N ALA A 287 0.26 10.14 2.73
CA ALA A 287 1.15 9.37 3.59
C ALA A 287 0.58 9.25 5.01
N LEU A 288 0.19 10.36 5.62
CA LEU A 288 -0.43 10.37 6.95
C LEU A 288 -1.77 9.64 6.99
N GLY A 289 -2.64 9.93 6.03
CA GLY A 289 -3.98 9.30 5.94
C GLY A 289 -3.91 7.80 5.67
N GLY A 290 -2.99 7.36 4.78
CA GLY A 290 -2.76 5.94 4.50
C GLY A 290 -2.24 5.19 5.71
N ALA A 291 -1.28 5.76 6.43
CA ALA A 291 -0.76 5.21 7.68
C ALA A 291 -1.86 5.08 8.74
N ALA A 292 -2.64 6.15 8.97
CA ALA A 292 -3.72 6.13 9.94
C ALA A 292 -4.83 5.13 9.56
N PHE A 293 -5.23 5.09 8.29
CA PHE A 293 -6.23 4.14 7.81
C PHE A 293 -5.78 2.68 7.96
N CYS A 294 -4.53 2.37 7.60
CA CYS A 294 -3.99 1.02 7.76
C CYS A 294 -3.86 0.62 9.24
N LEU A 295 -3.46 1.54 10.14
CA LEU A 295 -3.43 1.28 11.58
C LEU A 295 -4.81 0.98 12.14
N LEU A 296 -5.84 1.70 11.69
CA LEU A 296 -7.23 1.43 12.07
C LEU A 296 -7.67 0.05 11.60
N CYS A 297 -7.41 -0.27 10.33
CA CYS A 297 -7.77 -1.57 9.76
C CYS A 297 -6.99 -2.72 10.43
N ASP A 298 -5.70 -2.53 10.73
CA ASP A 298 -4.90 -3.54 11.44
C ASP A 298 -5.39 -3.77 12.87
N LEU A 299 -5.75 -2.70 13.58
CA LEU A 299 -6.35 -2.81 14.90
C LEU A 299 -7.66 -3.62 14.87
N ILE A 300 -8.53 -3.36 13.91
CA ILE A 300 -9.78 -4.10 13.71
C ILE A 300 -9.48 -5.56 13.35
N ALA A 301 -8.57 -5.79 12.40
CA ALA A 301 -8.24 -7.12 11.90
C ALA A 301 -7.78 -8.09 13.01
N ARG A 302 -7.01 -7.59 13.99
CA ARG A 302 -6.44 -8.42 15.06
C ARG A 302 -7.26 -8.42 16.36
N SER A 303 -8.23 -7.52 16.52
CA SER A 303 -8.98 -7.39 17.78
C SER A 303 -10.43 -7.86 17.70
N LEU A 304 -11.08 -7.78 16.52
CA LEU A 304 -12.52 -8.01 16.39
C LEU A 304 -12.91 -9.47 16.68
N PHE A 305 -12.08 -10.45 16.28
CA PHE A 305 -12.33 -11.87 16.45
C PHE A 305 -11.15 -12.59 17.14
N ALA A 306 -10.45 -11.87 18.04
CA ALA A 306 -9.33 -12.47 18.76
C ALA A 306 -9.73 -13.81 19.41
N PRO A 307 -8.90 -14.86 19.34
CA PRO A 307 -7.50 -14.87 18.89
C PRO A 307 -7.30 -15.00 17.36
N THR A 308 -8.36 -15.17 16.56
CA THR A 308 -8.27 -15.30 15.11
C THR A 308 -8.07 -13.92 14.47
N GLU A 309 -6.97 -13.74 13.72
CA GLU A 309 -6.74 -12.52 12.96
C GLU A 309 -7.48 -12.55 11.62
N LEU A 310 -8.21 -11.47 11.29
CA LEU A 310 -8.79 -11.28 9.97
C LEU A 310 -7.73 -10.86 8.96
N SER A 311 -7.95 -11.20 7.69
CA SER A 311 -7.09 -10.69 6.62
C SER A 311 -7.21 -9.17 6.51
N ILE A 312 -6.06 -8.48 6.42
CA ILE A 312 -6.05 -7.02 6.30
C ILE A 312 -6.74 -6.56 5.01
N SER A 313 -6.61 -7.34 3.92
CA SER A 313 -7.25 -7.02 2.64
C SER A 313 -8.77 -7.05 2.72
N SER A 314 -9.34 -7.99 3.50
CA SER A 314 -10.79 -8.04 3.73
C SER A 314 -11.29 -6.83 4.52
N VAL A 315 -10.57 -6.46 5.58
CA VAL A 315 -10.93 -5.29 6.40
C VAL A 315 -10.83 -4.00 5.58
N THR A 316 -9.73 -3.81 4.85
CA THR A 316 -9.57 -2.62 3.98
C THR A 316 -10.60 -2.57 2.86
N ALA A 317 -11.05 -3.73 2.35
CA ALA A 317 -12.11 -3.81 1.33
C ALA A 317 -13.47 -3.38 1.91
N VAL A 318 -13.83 -3.87 3.09
CA VAL A 318 -15.11 -3.53 3.75
C VAL A 318 -15.23 -2.02 4.00
N PHE A 319 -14.15 -1.36 4.41
CA PHE A 319 -14.16 0.08 4.64
C PHE A 319 -13.86 0.90 3.37
N GLY A 320 -13.01 0.41 2.48
CA GLY A 320 -12.59 1.14 1.29
C GLY A 320 -13.59 1.09 0.15
N ALA A 321 -14.25 -0.04 -0.09
CA ALA A 321 -15.18 -0.17 -1.21
C ALA A 321 -16.41 0.76 -1.09
N PRO A 322 -17.08 0.92 0.07
CA PRO A 322 -18.16 1.88 0.22
C PRO A 322 -17.73 3.32 -0.07
N VAL A 323 -16.51 3.69 0.34
CA VAL A 323 -15.95 5.02 0.06
C VAL A 323 -15.81 5.23 -1.46
N VAL A 324 -15.31 4.24 -2.18
CA VAL A 324 -15.14 4.31 -3.64
C VAL A 324 -16.51 4.39 -4.33
N ILE A 325 -17.50 3.59 -3.91
CA ILE A 325 -18.86 3.63 -4.46
C ILE A 325 -19.49 5.01 -4.24
N TRP A 326 -19.45 5.51 -3.02
CA TRP A 326 -19.99 6.83 -2.69
C TRP A 326 -19.37 7.94 -3.54
N LEU A 327 -18.07 7.84 -3.78
CA LEU A 327 -17.29 8.74 -4.60
C LEU A 327 -17.77 8.76 -6.06
N LEU A 328 -17.99 7.58 -6.64
CA LEU A 328 -18.48 7.43 -8.01
C LEU A 328 -19.88 8.02 -8.17
N VAL A 329 -20.79 7.70 -7.24
CA VAL A 329 -22.17 8.20 -7.25
C VAL A 329 -22.19 9.73 -7.15
N ARG A 330 -21.40 10.32 -6.24
CA ARG A 330 -21.36 11.77 -6.04
C ARG A 330 -20.80 12.53 -7.26
N ARG A 331 -19.86 11.94 -7.99
CA ARG A 331 -19.30 12.53 -9.21
C ARG A 331 -20.34 12.63 -10.32
N GLN A 332 -21.12 11.56 -10.54
CA GLN A 332 -22.21 11.57 -11.52
C GLN A 332 -23.29 12.59 -11.19
N SER A 333 -23.63 12.76 -9.90
CA SER A 333 -24.61 13.76 -9.46
C SER A 333 -24.12 15.21 -9.61
N GLY A 334 -22.81 15.45 -9.71
CA GLY A 334 -22.21 16.76 -9.96
C GLY A 334 -22.15 17.11 -11.44
N GLU A 335 -21.93 16.14 -12.32
CA GLU A 335 -21.87 16.32 -13.78
C GLU A 335 -23.26 16.51 -14.42
N GLY A 336 -24.33 16.07 -13.74
CA GLY A 336 -25.72 16.29 -14.21
C GLY A 336 -26.32 17.66 -13.85
N ARG A 337 -25.55 18.56 -13.24
CA ARG A 337 -25.99 19.91 -12.83
C ARG A 337 -25.29 21.06 -13.57
N THR A 338 -24.46 20.78 -14.54
CA THR A 338 -23.86 21.76 -15.46
C THR A 338 -24.37 21.55 -16.87
#